data_749644631a2783bde55267bf78aaffb5
#
_entry.id   749644631a2783bde55267bf78aaffb5
#
_cell.length_a   1.000
_cell.length_b   1.000
_cell.length_c   1.000
_cell.angle_alpha   90.00
_cell.angle_beta   90.00
_cell.angle_gamma   90.00
#
_symmetry.space_group_name_H-M   'P 1'
#
loop_
_entity.id
_entity.type
_entity.pdbx_description
1 polymer ?
#
loop_
_entity_poly.entity_id
_entity_poly.type
_entity_poly.pdbx_seq_one_letter_code
_entity_poly.pdbx_strand_id
1 'polypeptide(L)'
;MKIGIPREIKNNENRVGLSPSGVHALVESGHTVLVETNAGSGSFFEDVDYKEAGAEIVAEQAKVWDVDMVIKVKEPLESEYPYFKEGLVLFTYLHLANEEKLTQALIDRKVISIAYETVQLPDRSLPLLSPMSEVAGRMSAQVGAEFLQKLNGGMGILLGGVPGVPKGKVTIIGGGQAGTNAAKIALGLGADVTILDVNPKRLQQLDDLFGGRVHTIMSNPLNIELYVKQSDLVIGAVLIPGAKAPRLVTEDMIKQMKNGSVISDIAIDQGGIFETTDKITTHDDPTYIKHGVVHYAVANMPGAVPRTSTLALNNATLPYALMLANKGYREAFKSNQPLSLGLNTYKGHVTNKGVAEAFEMEYKSVEEALQL
;
A
#
# COMPACT_ATOMS: atom_id res chain seq x y z
N MET A 1 -13.44 -20.31 15.10
CA MET A 1 -13.56 -19.96 13.67
C MET A 1 -12.47 -20.70 12.89
N LYS A 2 -12.75 -21.14 11.67
CA LYS A 2 -11.77 -21.73 10.77
C LYS A 2 -11.28 -20.64 9.81
N ILE A 3 -9.97 -20.44 9.71
CA ILE A 3 -9.36 -19.32 8.99
C ILE A 3 -8.39 -19.85 7.95
N GLY A 4 -8.45 -19.34 6.73
CA GLY A 4 -7.59 -19.75 5.63
C GLY A 4 -6.62 -18.64 5.22
N ILE A 5 -5.39 -19.03 4.98
CA ILE A 5 -4.31 -18.17 4.46
C ILE A 5 -3.84 -18.79 3.14
N PRO A 6 -4.47 -18.42 2.01
CA PRO A 6 -4.04 -18.89 0.71
C PRO A 6 -2.73 -18.24 0.27
N ARG A 7 -2.03 -18.89 -0.64
CA ARG A 7 -0.88 -18.32 -1.32
C ARG A 7 -1.36 -17.22 -2.29
N GLU A 8 -0.64 -16.12 -2.33
CA GLU A 8 -0.87 -15.08 -3.33
C GLU A 8 -0.46 -15.58 -4.72
N ILE A 9 -1.32 -15.35 -5.71
CA ILE A 9 -1.12 -15.83 -7.08
C ILE A 9 -0.95 -14.70 -8.10
N LYS A 10 -1.06 -13.45 -7.65
CA LYS A 10 -0.79 -12.28 -8.50
C LYS A 10 0.71 -12.21 -8.82
N ASN A 11 1.04 -11.86 -10.05
CA ASN A 11 2.43 -11.78 -10.48
C ASN A 11 3.25 -10.83 -9.58
N ASN A 12 4.45 -11.24 -9.20
CA ASN A 12 5.37 -10.52 -8.31
C ASN A 12 4.79 -10.21 -6.91
N GLU A 13 3.73 -10.92 -6.46
CA GLU A 13 3.22 -10.82 -5.11
C GLU A 13 3.81 -11.95 -4.25
N ASN A 14 4.75 -11.57 -3.39
CA ASN A 14 5.51 -12.48 -2.53
C ASN A 14 5.17 -12.29 -1.03
N ARG A 15 4.25 -11.37 -0.72
CA ARG A 15 3.73 -11.20 0.64
C ARG A 15 2.74 -12.32 0.95
N VAL A 16 2.38 -12.44 2.22
CA VAL A 16 1.38 -13.39 2.72
C VAL A 16 0.44 -12.70 3.70
N GLY A 17 -0.81 -13.13 3.78
CA GLY A 17 -1.86 -12.49 4.58
C GLY A 17 -1.55 -12.41 6.08
N LEU A 18 -0.88 -13.42 6.63
CA LEU A 18 -0.38 -13.43 8.01
C LEU A 18 1.01 -14.05 8.10
N SER A 19 1.82 -13.52 9.01
CA SER A 19 3.08 -14.13 9.42
C SER A 19 2.84 -15.30 10.39
N PRO A 20 3.84 -16.17 10.64
CA PRO A 20 3.73 -17.23 11.65
C PRO A 20 3.31 -16.69 13.03
N SER A 21 3.80 -15.52 13.45
CA SER A 21 3.39 -14.91 14.73
C SER A 21 1.92 -14.49 14.75
N GLY A 22 1.37 -14.03 13.63
CA GLY A 22 -0.06 -13.73 13.51
C GLY A 22 -0.92 -14.99 13.56
N VAL A 23 -0.47 -16.06 12.92
CA VAL A 23 -1.10 -17.39 12.99
C VAL A 23 -1.09 -17.91 14.43
N HIS A 24 0.06 -17.84 15.11
CA HIS A 24 0.17 -18.26 16.51
C HIS A 24 -0.86 -17.55 17.41
N ALA A 25 -1.01 -16.24 17.25
CA ALA A 25 -1.99 -15.47 18.04
C ALA A 25 -3.45 -15.90 17.81
N LEU A 26 -3.82 -16.26 16.58
CA LEU A 26 -5.14 -16.80 16.27
C LEU A 26 -5.33 -18.21 16.84
N VAL A 27 -4.34 -19.07 16.76
CA VAL A 27 -4.37 -20.42 17.33
C VAL A 27 -4.48 -20.38 18.86
N GLU A 28 -3.69 -19.54 19.52
CA GLU A 28 -3.77 -19.30 20.96
C GLU A 28 -5.16 -18.76 21.41
N SER A 29 -5.83 -18.03 20.51
CA SER A 29 -7.20 -17.56 20.74
C SER A 29 -8.28 -18.64 20.47
N GLY A 30 -7.87 -19.89 20.19
CA GLY A 30 -8.77 -21.03 20.00
C GLY A 30 -9.32 -21.20 18.58
N HIS A 31 -8.68 -20.59 17.57
CA HIS A 31 -9.08 -20.72 16.17
C HIS A 31 -8.26 -21.77 15.43
N THR A 32 -8.85 -22.38 14.42
CA THR A 32 -8.14 -23.29 13.51
C THR A 32 -7.65 -22.50 12.32
N VAL A 33 -6.34 -22.55 12.04
CA VAL A 33 -5.75 -21.82 10.91
C VAL A 33 -5.19 -22.80 9.89
N LEU A 34 -5.65 -22.70 8.65
CA LEU A 34 -5.14 -23.44 7.50
C LEU A 34 -4.26 -22.51 6.67
N VAL A 35 -3.06 -22.93 6.36
CA VAL A 35 -2.14 -22.19 5.49
C VAL A 35 -1.85 -23.04 4.26
N GLU A 36 -2.02 -22.46 3.08
CA GLU A 36 -1.64 -23.12 1.83
C GLU A 36 -0.13 -23.35 1.80
N THR A 37 0.29 -24.54 1.34
CA THR A 37 1.72 -24.85 1.23
C THR A 37 2.46 -23.78 0.43
N ASN A 38 3.64 -23.39 0.90
CA ASN A 38 4.47 -22.33 0.34
C ASN A 38 3.83 -20.91 0.34
N ALA A 39 2.73 -20.68 1.06
CA ALA A 39 2.10 -19.35 1.08
C ALA A 39 3.02 -18.25 1.59
N GLY A 40 3.90 -18.55 2.55
CA GLY A 40 4.84 -17.59 3.13
C GLY A 40 6.24 -17.60 2.52
N SER A 41 6.57 -18.55 1.64
CA SER A 41 7.94 -18.77 1.15
C SER A 41 8.52 -17.54 0.43
N GLY A 42 7.70 -16.76 -0.29
CA GLY A 42 8.11 -15.50 -0.92
C GLY A 42 8.55 -14.44 0.09
N SER A 43 8.12 -14.55 1.35
CA SER A 43 8.52 -13.68 2.47
C SER A 43 9.53 -14.38 3.40
N PHE A 44 10.09 -15.52 2.99
CA PHE A 44 11.00 -16.36 3.81
C PHE A 44 10.35 -16.79 5.13
N PHE A 45 9.07 -17.19 5.07
CA PHE A 45 8.36 -17.92 6.10
C PHE A 45 7.98 -19.28 5.52
N GLU A 46 8.65 -20.33 5.99
CA GLU A 46 8.48 -21.66 5.47
C GLU A 46 7.29 -22.39 6.12
N ASP A 47 6.81 -23.45 5.48
CA ASP A 47 5.69 -24.25 6.01
C ASP A 47 5.96 -24.79 7.44
N VAL A 48 7.23 -25.02 7.78
CA VAL A 48 7.62 -25.45 9.13
C VAL A 48 7.35 -24.37 10.17
N ASP A 49 7.62 -23.11 9.84
CA ASP A 49 7.38 -21.97 10.76
C ASP A 49 5.89 -21.85 11.10
N TYR A 50 5.02 -22.08 10.12
CA TYR A 50 3.57 -22.07 10.32
C TYR A 50 3.08 -23.28 11.11
N LYS A 51 3.66 -24.48 10.90
CA LYS A 51 3.35 -25.65 11.72
C LYS A 51 3.75 -25.45 13.16
N GLU A 52 4.92 -24.89 13.42
CA GLU A 52 5.37 -24.54 14.76
C GLU A 52 4.47 -23.49 15.42
N ALA A 53 3.88 -22.59 14.64
CA ALA A 53 2.87 -21.62 15.08
C ALA A 53 1.48 -22.25 15.34
N GLY A 54 1.30 -23.55 15.04
CA GLY A 54 0.08 -24.31 15.26
C GLY A 54 -0.90 -24.35 14.09
N ALA A 55 -0.47 -23.95 12.88
CA ALA A 55 -1.30 -24.06 11.68
C ALA A 55 -1.29 -25.48 11.08
N GLU A 56 -2.37 -25.79 10.38
CA GLU A 56 -2.44 -26.90 9.46
C GLU A 56 -1.98 -26.48 8.07
N ILE A 57 -0.98 -27.15 7.49
CA ILE A 57 -0.54 -26.90 6.12
C ILE A 57 -1.36 -27.75 5.16
N VAL A 58 -1.95 -27.11 4.16
CA VAL A 58 -2.80 -27.77 3.14
C VAL A 58 -2.26 -27.51 1.74
N ALA A 59 -2.20 -28.54 0.91
CA ALA A 59 -1.71 -28.40 -0.45
C ALA A 59 -2.80 -28.00 -1.45
N GLU A 60 -4.06 -28.25 -1.10
CA GLU A 60 -5.21 -28.01 -1.98
C GLU A 60 -5.80 -26.63 -1.73
N GLN A 61 -5.77 -25.77 -2.74
CA GLN A 61 -6.34 -24.42 -2.66
C GLN A 61 -7.83 -24.44 -2.23
N ALA A 62 -8.62 -25.39 -2.72
CA ALA A 62 -10.01 -25.54 -2.32
C ALA A 62 -10.21 -25.70 -0.80
N LYS A 63 -9.28 -26.37 -0.09
CA LYS A 63 -9.37 -26.55 1.34
C LYS A 63 -9.08 -25.29 2.14
N VAL A 64 -8.08 -24.49 1.68
CA VAL A 64 -7.76 -23.23 2.35
C VAL A 64 -8.84 -22.17 2.16
N TRP A 65 -9.68 -22.30 1.13
CA TRP A 65 -10.85 -21.44 0.91
C TRP A 65 -12.14 -21.98 1.55
N ASP A 66 -12.21 -23.27 1.90
CA ASP A 66 -13.39 -23.85 2.60
C ASP A 66 -13.33 -23.59 4.11
N VAL A 67 -13.43 -22.32 4.46
CA VAL A 67 -13.26 -21.80 5.84
C VAL A 67 -14.33 -20.73 6.12
N ASP A 68 -14.33 -20.20 7.35
CA ASP A 68 -15.22 -19.10 7.75
C ASP A 68 -14.68 -17.74 7.33
N MET A 69 -13.34 -17.57 7.39
CA MET A 69 -12.65 -16.32 7.04
C MET A 69 -11.38 -16.61 6.24
N VAL A 70 -11.20 -15.91 5.13
CA VAL A 70 -9.95 -15.89 4.35
C VAL A 70 -9.25 -14.56 4.58
N ILE A 71 -7.95 -14.63 4.88
CA ILE A 71 -7.07 -13.46 5.02
C ILE A 71 -6.01 -13.50 3.92
N LYS A 72 -5.99 -12.46 3.10
CA LYS A 72 -5.04 -12.30 1.98
C LYS A 72 -4.34 -10.94 2.04
N VAL A 73 -3.45 -10.69 1.10
CA VAL A 73 -2.86 -9.38 0.83
C VAL A 73 -3.58 -8.69 -0.32
N LYS A 74 -3.69 -9.36 -1.46
CA LYS A 74 -4.27 -8.79 -2.69
C LYS A 74 -5.68 -9.30 -2.94
N GLU A 75 -6.37 -8.54 -3.78
CA GLU A 75 -7.69 -8.92 -4.30
C GLU A 75 -7.63 -10.32 -4.96
N PRO A 76 -8.67 -11.14 -4.78
CA PRO A 76 -8.78 -12.41 -5.48
C PRO A 76 -8.82 -12.26 -7.00
N LEU A 77 -8.16 -13.16 -7.72
CA LEU A 77 -8.21 -13.25 -9.17
C LEU A 77 -9.36 -14.16 -9.63
N GLU A 78 -9.74 -14.08 -10.91
CA GLU A 78 -10.87 -14.86 -11.49
C GLU A 78 -10.77 -16.37 -11.21
N SER A 79 -9.57 -16.93 -11.13
CA SER A 79 -9.35 -18.34 -10.78
C SER A 79 -9.71 -18.70 -9.34
N GLU A 80 -9.85 -17.71 -8.45
CA GLU A 80 -10.21 -17.89 -7.04
C GLU A 80 -11.73 -17.72 -6.80
N TYR A 81 -12.46 -17.08 -7.72
CA TYR A 81 -13.92 -16.85 -7.58
C TYR A 81 -14.75 -18.14 -7.39
N PRO A 82 -14.40 -19.31 -8.01
CA PRO A 82 -15.13 -20.55 -7.77
C PRO A 82 -15.17 -21.01 -6.31
N TYR A 83 -14.20 -20.56 -5.49
CA TYR A 83 -14.13 -20.90 -4.06
C TYR A 83 -14.99 -20.00 -3.17
N PHE A 84 -15.57 -18.94 -3.72
CA PHE A 84 -16.47 -18.05 -2.95
C PHE A 84 -17.75 -18.80 -2.56
N LYS A 85 -18.13 -18.65 -1.30
CA LYS A 85 -19.37 -19.22 -0.76
C LYS A 85 -20.13 -18.18 0.08
N GLU A 86 -21.44 -18.36 0.17
CA GLU A 86 -22.27 -17.49 1.01
C GLU A 86 -21.79 -17.48 2.46
N GLY A 87 -21.63 -16.26 3.00
CA GLY A 87 -21.18 -16.05 4.39
C GLY A 87 -19.68 -16.12 4.62
N LEU A 88 -18.87 -16.41 3.58
CA LEU A 88 -17.40 -16.29 3.68
C LEU A 88 -17.02 -14.86 4.04
N VAL A 89 -16.23 -14.69 5.08
CA VAL A 89 -15.58 -13.40 5.39
C VAL A 89 -14.28 -13.32 4.62
N LEU A 90 -14.13 -12.31 3.76
CA LEU A 90 -12.90 -12.04 3.01
C LEU A 90 -12.27 -10.75 3.54
N PHE A 91 -11.08 -10.84 4.12
CA PHE A 91 -10.35 -9.73 4.74
C PHE A 91 -9.02 -9.51 4.03
N THR A 92 -8.92 -8.49 3.21
CA THR A 92 -7.79 -8.23 2.28
C THR A 92 -7.87 -6.83 1.68
N TYR A 93 -6.85 -6.38 0.91
CA TYR A 93 -7.03 -5.29 -0.05
C TYR A 93 -7.93 -5.76 -1.19
N LEU A 94 -8.88 -4.94 -1.62
CA LEU A 94 -9.87 -5.31 -2.63
C LEU A 94 -9.88 -4.37 -3.84
N HIS A 95 -9.70 -3.06 -3.62
CA HIS A 95 -9.73 -2.02 -4.67
C HIS A 95 -10.96 -2.10 -5.59
N LEU A 96 -12.13 -2.48 -5.02
CA LEU A 96 -13.34 -2.85 -5.77
C LEU A 96 -13.82 -1.79 -6.76
N ALA A 97 -13.59 -0.51 -6.51
CA ALA A 97 -13.96 0.56 -7.45
C ALA A 97 -13.27 0.46 -8.83
N ASN A 98 -12.23 -0.39 -8.95
CA ASN A 98 -11.53 -0.67 -10.20
C ASN A 98 -11.72 -2.12 -10.67
N GLU A 99 -12.47 -2.94 -9.92
CA GLU A 99 -12.58 -4.39 -10.10
C GLU A 99 -14.04 -4.82 -10.24
N GLU A 100 -14.68 -4.45 -11.37
CA GLU A 100 -16.10 -4.73 -11.62
C GLU A 100 -16.45 -6.22 -11.54
N LYS A 101 -15.64 -7.07 -12.20
CA LYS A 101 -15.86 -8.54 -12.21
C LYS A 101 -15.77 -9.14 -10.82
N LEU A 102 -14.78 -8.72 -10.02
CA LEU A 102 -14.63 -9.17 -8.64
C LEU A 102 -15.82 -8.70 -7.81
N THR A 103 -16.22 -7.44 -7.94
CA THR A 103 -17.36 -6.87 -7.23
C THR A 103 -18.62 -7.70 -7.51
N GLN A 104 -18.90 -8.00 -8.79
CA GLN A 104 -20.04 -8.82 -9.16
C GLN A 104 -19.95 -10.25 -8.60
N ALA A 105 -18.77 -10.88 -8.66
CA ALA A 105 -18.58 -12.23 -8.12
C ALA A 105 -18.81 -12.29 -6.59
N LEU A 106 -18.36 -11.26 -5.84
CA LEU A 106 -18.59 -11.16 -4.40
C LEU A 106 -20.09 -11.00 -4.07
N ILE A 107 -20.82 -10.20 -4.87
CA ILE A 107 -22.26 -9.98 -4.73
C ILE A 107 -23.02 -11.29 -5.02
N ASP A 108 -22.76 -11.93 -6.17
CA ASP A 108 -23.45 -13.14 -6.61
C ASP A 108 -23.28 -14.30 -5.63
N ARG A 109 -22.08 -14.40 -5.01
CA ARG A 109 -21.75 -15.42 -4.01
C ARG A 109 -22.04 -14.99 -2.58
N LYS A 110 -22.59 -13.78 -2.37
CA LYS A 110 -22.96 -13.22 -1.07
C LYS A 110 -21.81 -13.24 -0.05
N VAL A 111 -20.60 -12.94 -0.53
CA VAL A 111 -19.38 -12.85 0.32
C VAL A 111 -19.48 -11.61 1.20
N ILE A 112 -18.97 -11.72 2.42
CA ILE A 112 -18.79 -10.61 3.37
C ILE A 112 -17.38 -10.08 3.16
N SER A 113 -17.21 -9.06 2.29
CA SER A 113 -15.90 -8.56 1.96
C SER A 113 -15.54 -7.33 2.78
N ILE A 114 -14.39 -7.38 3.43
CA ILE A 114 -13.86 -6.32 4.29
C ILE A 114 -12.53 -5.86 3.69
N ALA A 115 -12.54 -4.66 3.14
CA ALA A 115 -11.37 -4.08 2.46
C ALA A 115 -10.46 -3.36 3.45
N TYR A 116 -9.17 -3.67 3.44
CA TYR A 116 -8.18 -3.01 4.28
C TYR A 116 -8.13 -1.51 4.05
N GLU A 117 -8.18 -1.09 2.79
CA GLU A 117 -8.05 0.31 2.36
C GLU A 117 -9.25 1.19 2.70
N THR A 118 -10.37 0.60 3.14
CA THR A 118 -11.57 1.36 3.52
C THR A 118 -11.82 1.34 5.03
N VAL A 119 -11.05 0.60 5.83
CA VAL A 119 -11.02 0.76 7.28
C VAL A 119 -10.47 2.13 7.62
N GLN A 120 -11.30 2.98 8.26
CA GLN A 120 -10.96 4.38 8.46
C GLN A 120 -11.22 4.83 9.89
N LEU A 121 -10.22 5.48 10.51
CA LEU A 121 -10.32 6.06 11.84
C LEU A 121 -11.10 7.39 11.82
N PRO A 122 -11.56 7.89 12.99
CA PRO A 122 -12.31 9.16 13.08
C PRO A 122 -11.53 10.38 12.55
N ASP A 123 -10.22 10.35 12.60
CA ASP A 123 -9.33 11.39 12.04
C ASP A 123 -9.12 11.24 10.53
N ARG A 124 -9.85 10.33 9.88
CA ARG A 124 -9.78 9.95 8.47
C ARG A 124 -8.50 9.22 8.06
N SER A 125 -7.64 8.86 8.98
CA SER A 125 -6.49 8.02 8.66
C SER A 125 -6.94 6.59 8.29
N LEU A 126 -6.11 5.91 7.47
CA LEU A 126 -6.36 4.56 6.95
C LEU A 126 -5.33 3.61 7.57
N PRO A 127 -5.61 3.05 8.76
CA PRO A 127 -4.62 2.34 9.57
C PRO A 127 -4.06 1.08 8.88
N LEU A 128 -4.83 0.45 8.01
CA LEU A 128 -4.40 -0.76 7.31
C LEU A 128 -3.71 -0.46 5.96
N LEU A 129 -3.83 0.76 5.45
CA LEU A 129 -3.09 1.23 4.27
C LEU A 129 -1.75 1.88 4.67
N SER A 130 -1.72 2.53 5.83
CA SER A 130 -0.54 3.25 6.34
C SER A 130 0.76 2.43 6.32
N PRO A 131 0.81 1.15 6.72
CA PRO A 131 2.04 0.36 6.69
C PRO A 131 2.64 0.25 5.29
N MET A 132 1.83 0.09 4.26
CA MET A 132 2.31 0.01 2.87
C MET A 132 2.78 1.37 2.37
N SER A 133 2.13 2.45 2.76
CA SER A 133 2.60 3.82 2.48
C SER A 133 3.94 4.13 3.16
N GLU A 134 4.16 3.62 4.37
CA GLU A 134 5.45 3.74 5.06
C GLU A 134 6.57 2.99 4.34
N VAL A 135 6.31 1.74 3.95
CA VAL A 135 7.27 0.93 3.19
C VAL A 135 7.59 1.60 1.86
N ALA A 136 6.58 2.00 1.09
CA ALA A 136 6.76 2.66 -0.20
C ALA A 136 7.57 3.96 -0.07
N GLY A 137 7.27 4.78 0.94
CA GLY A 137 8.01 6.01 1.21
C GLY A 137 9.49 5.75 1.51
N ARG A 138 9.79 4.79 2.37
CA ARG A 138 11.18 4.41 2.69
C ARG A 138 11.92 3.87 1.48
N MET A 139 11.27 3.02 0.71
CA MET A 139 11.84 2.46 -0.51
C MET A 139 12.13 3.53 -1.57
N SER A 140 11.26 4.54 -1.73
CA SER A 140 11.43 5.56 -2.75
C SER A 140 12.77 6.33 -2.62
N ALA A 141 13.21 6.60 -1.40
CA ALA A 141 14.50 7.22 -1.17
C ALA A 141 15.66 6.23 -1.42
N GLN A 142 15.49 4.95 -1.06
CA GLN A 142 16.50 3.91 -1.27
C GLN A 142 16.70 3.63 -2.76
N VAL A 143 15.62 3.40 -3.52
CA VAL A 143 15.70 3.17 -4.97
C VAL A 143 16.16 4.42 -5.70
N GLY A 144 15.74 5.61 -5.24
CA GLY A 144 16.22 6.89 -5.77
C GLY A 144 17.74 7.02 -5.67
N ALA A 145 18.32 6.65 -4.52
CA ALA A 145 19.77 6.64 -4.32
C ALA A 145 20.47 5.60 -5.22
N GLU A 146 19.87 4.43 -5.42
CA GLU A 146 20.38 3.39 -6.30
C GLU A 146 20.40 3.85 -7.78
N PHE A 147 19.30 4.43 -8.26
CA PHE A 147 19.20 4.89 -9.64
C PHE A 147 19.96 6.20 -9.94
N LEU A 148 20.44 6.91 -8.92
CA LEU A 148 21.40 8.01 -9.09
C LEU A 148 22.82 7.51 -9.42
N GLN A 149 23.10 6.21 -9.25
CA GLN A 149 24.38 5.61 -9.64
C GLN A 149 24.52 5.57 -11.17
N LYS A 150 25.75 5.78 -11.65
CA LYS A 150 26.03 5.83 -13.11
C LYS A 150 25.66 4.54 -13.84
N LEU A 151 25.85 3.40 -13.21
CA LEU A 151 25.54 2.09 -13.79
C LEU A 151 24.03 1.87 -14.02
N ASN A 152 23.20 2.60 -13.26
CA ASN A 152 21.73 2.50 -13.34
C ASN A 152 21.10 3.67 -14.14
N GLY A 153 21.91 4.39 -14.93
CA GLY A 153 21.46 5.50 -15.79
C GLY A 153 21.50 6.88 -15.11
N GLY A 154 21.82 6.95 -13.83
CA GLY A 154 21.91 8.20 -13.08
C GLY A 154 23.18 9.01 -13.36
N MET A 155 23.22 10.23 -12.78
CA MET A 155 24.33 11.16 -12.99
C MET A 155 25.59 10.79 -12.20
N GLY A 156 25.56 9.76 -11.35
CA GLY A 156 26.72 9.26 -10.61
C GLY A 156 27.02 10.07 -9.33
N ILE A 157 26.01 10.43 -8.57
CA ILE A 157 26.17 11.14 -7.29
C ILE A 157 25.79 10.27 -6.10
N LEU A 158 26.37 10.60 -4.96
CA LEU A 158 26.07 10.05 -3.66
C LEU A 158 25.20 11.06 -2.89
N LEU A 159 24.02 10.66 -2.40
CA LEU A 159 23.08 11.56 -1.70
C LEU A 159 23.71 12.24 -0.49
N GLY A 160 24.53 11.53 0.27
CA GLY A 160 25.21 12.10 1.46
C GLY A 160 26.38 13.04 1.14
N GLY A 161 26.85 13.07 -0.12
CA GLY A 161 28.13 13.72 -0.46
C GLY A 161 29.31 13.12 0.30
N VAL A 162 30.42 13.81 0.30
CA VAL A 162 31.59 13.54 1.16
C VAL A 162 32.23 14.88 1.56
N PRO A 163 33.14 14.95 2.55
CA PRO A 163 33.80 16.20 2.88
C PRO A 163 34.38 16.90 1.64
N GLY A 164 33.97 18.16 1.42
CA GLY A 164 34.33 18.95 0.23
C GLY A 164 33.45 18.76 -1.01
N VAL A 165 32.50 17.82 -0.98
CA VAL A 165 31.52 17.60 -2.05
C VAL A 165 30.09 17.78 -1.50
N PRO A 166 29.23 18.58 -2.18
CA PRO A 166 27.90 18.86 -1.68
C PRO A 166 27.02 17.60 -1.63
N LYS A 167 26.01 17.64 -0.75
CA LYS A 167 24.97 16.63 -0.64
C LYS A 167 24.05 16.67 -1.85
N GLY A 168 23.46 15.52 -2.21
CA GLY A 168 22.41 15.45 -3.18
C GLY A 168 21.11 16.08 -2.66
N LYS A 169 20.38 16.76 -3.54
CA LYS A 169 19.11 17.44 -3.24
C LYS A 169 17.94 16.52 -3.53
N VAL A 170 17.14 16.29 -2.51
CA VAL A 170 15.93 15.46 -2.58
C VAL A 170 14.70 16.33 -2.33
N THR A 171 13.81 16.41 -3.29
CA THR A 171 12.52 17.08 -3.14
C THR A 171 11.41 16.05 -3.08
N ILE A 172 10.57 16.16 -2.05
CA ILE A 172 9.41 15.28 -1.79
C ILE A 172 8.14 16.12 -1.93
N ILE A 173 7.27 15.74 -2.84
CA ILE A 173 5.99 16.40 -3.07
C ILE A 173 4.89 15.59 -2.41
N GLY A 174 4.32 16.15 -1.33
CA GLY A 174 3.38 15.49 -0.43
C GLY A 174 4.01 15.06 0.89
N GLY A 175 3.61 15.68 1.99
CA GLY A 175 4.10 15.44 3.35
C GLY A 175 3.29 14.40 4.14
N GLY A 176 2.50 13.56 3.49
CA GLY A 176 1.72 12.47 4.12
C GLY A 176 2.59 11.35 4.68
N GLN A 177 2.00 10.17 4.91
CA GLN A 177 2.73 9.01 5.46
C GLN A 177 3.91 8.60 4.58
N ALA A 178 3.69 8.45 3.27
CA ALA A 178 4.76 8.07 2.34
C ALA A 178 5.86 9.13 2.28
N GLY A 179 5.51 10.40 2.11
CA GLY A 179 6.50 11.49 2.02
C GLY A 179 7.31 11.68 3.30
N THR A 180 6.68 11.55 4.46
CA THR A 180 7.40 11.60 5.76
C THR A 180 8.41 10.47 5.89
N ASN A 181 8.04 9.26 5.47
CA ASN A 181 8.92 8.11 5.53
C ASN A 181 10.04 8.17 4.47
N ALA A 182 9.76 8.74 3.30
CA ALA A 182 10.78 9.06 2.31
C ALA A 182 11.82 10.05 2.88
N ALA A 183 11.36 11.11 3.55
CA ALA A 183 12.24 12.09 4.17
C ALA A 183 13.11 11.47 5.27
N LYS A 184 12.58 10.57 6.11
CA LYS A 184 13.36 9.87 7.14
C LYS A 184 14.56 9.13 6.54
N ILE A 185 14.35 8.42 5.44
CA ILE A 185 15.42 7.66 4.79
C ILE A 185 16.38 8.57 4.02
N ALA A 186 15.86 9.55 3.28
CA ALA A 186 16.70 10.50 2.55
C ALA A 186 17.64 11.28 3.51
N LEU A 187 17.11 11.73 4.66
CA LEU A 187 17.93 12.31 5.74
C LEU A 187 18.94 11.31 6.31
N GLY A 188 18.54 10.06 6.54
CA GLY A 188 19.42 8.99 7.01
C GLY A 188 20.58 8.72 6.06
N LEU A 189 20.34 8.88 4.74
CA LEU A 189 21.37 8.80 3.70
C LEU A 189 22.22 10.09 3.59
N GLY A 190 21.92 11.10 4.39
CA GLY A 190 22.67 12.35 4.45
C GLY A 190 22.28 13.39 3.41
N ALA A 191 21.19 13.24 2.69
CA ALA A 191 20.73 14.17 1.67
C ALA A 191 20.32 15.55 2.22
N ASP A 192 20.30 16.55 1.33
CA ASP A 192 19.60 17.83 1.56
C ASP A 192 18.14 17.66 1.13
N VAL A 193 17.21 17.70 2.12
CA VAL A 193 15.81 17.28 1.91
C VAL A 193 14.86 18.44 2.02
N THR A 194 13.98 18.58 1.04
CA THR A 194 12.85 19.53 1.04
C THR A 194 11.54 18.76 0.90
N ILE A 195 10.54 19.10 1.70
CA ILE A 195 9.17 18.56 1.59
C ILE A 195 8.23 19.71 1.21
N LEU A 196 7.40 19.48 0.18
CA LEU A 196 6.33 20.37 -0.22
C LEU A 196 4.98 19.78 0.17
N ASP A 197 4.14 20.57 0.85
CA ASP A 197 2.76 20.20 1.17
C ASP A 197 1.85 21.43 1.06
N VAL A 198 0.57 21.22 0.73
CA VAL A 198 -0.44 22.29 0.65
C VAL A 198 -1.00 22.71 2.01
N ASN A 199 -0.78 21.90 3.04
CA ASN A 199 -1.35 22.09 4.37
C ASN A 199 -0.32 22.72 5.34
N PRO A 200 -0.48 23.99 5.74
CA PRO A 200 0.46 24.65 6.65
C PRO A 200 0.61 23.95 8.00
N LYS A 201 -0.48 23.37 8.53
CA LYS A 201 -0.44 22.62 9.79
C LYS A 201 0.42 21.35 9.63
N ARG A 202 0.36 20.71 8.46
CA ARG A 202 1.21 19.54 8.18
C ARG A 202 2.68 19.94 8.08
N LEU A 203 2.97 21.05 7.42
CA LEU A 203 4.35 21.59 7.34
C LEU A 203 4.92 21.89 8.74
N GLN A 204 4.11 22.48 9.63
CA GLN A 204 4.52 22.70 11.02
C GLN A 204 4.83 21.37 11.73
N GLN A 205 3.97 20.37 11.63
CA GLN A 205 4.22 19.05 12.21
C GLN A 205 5.51 18.40 11.68
N LEU A 206 5.82 18.60 10.40
CA LEU A 206 7.05 18.09 9.80
C LEU A 206 8.28 18.84 10.29
N ASP A 207 8.19 20.15 10.44
CA ASP A 207 9.27 20.96 11.01
C ASP A 207 9.59 20.51 12.44
N ASP A 208 8.56 20.37 13.28
CA ASP A 208 8.71 19.85 14.65
C ASP A 208 9.29 18.44 14.67
N LEU A 209 8.80 17.54 13.79
CA LEU A 209 9.26 16.14 13.71
C LEU A 209 10.73 16.03 13.34
N PHE A 210 11.18 16.85 12.40
CA PHE A 210 12.54 16.78 11.88
C PHE A 210 13.51 17.76 12.57
N GLY A 211 13.02 18.64 13.43
CA GLY A 211 13.81 19.59 14.19
C GLY A 211 14.67 20.49 13.30
N GLY A 212 14.08 21.03 12.23
CA GLY A 212 14.72 21.93 11.28
C GLY A 212 15.75 21.27 10.33
N ARG A 213 15.84 19.93 10.31
CA ARG A 213 16.75 19.22 9.40
C ARG A 213 16.20 19.00 7.99
N VAL A 214 14.94 19.36 7.76
CA VAL A 214 14.23 19.29 6.48
C VAL A 214 13.68 20.68 6.19
N HIS A 215 13.80 21.10 4.94
CA HIS A 215 13.11 22.31 4.49
C HIS A 215 11.64 22.00 4.25
N THR A 216 10.75 22.77 4.85
CA THR A 216 9.31 22.65 4.67
C THR A 216 8.77 23.83 3.84
N ILE A 217 8.16 23.55 2.69
CA ILE A 217 7.80 24.56 1.70
C ILE A 217 6.33 24.38 1.30
N MET A 218 5.60 25.50 1.17
CA MET A 218 4.23 25.47 0.62
C MET A 218 4.23 24.95 -0.82
N SER A 219 3.42 23.93 -1.07
CA SER A 219 3.21 23.38 -2.41
C SER A 219 2.34 24.31 -3.24
N ASN A 220 2.92 24.91 -4.26
CA ASN A 220 2.26 25.66 -5.32
C ASN A 220 3.07 25.50 -6.62
N PRO A 221 2.52 25.84 -7.79
CA PRO A 221 3.20 25.63 -9.07
C PRO A 221 4.61 26.22 -9.15
N LEU A 222 4.80 27.45 -8.64
CA LEU A 222 6.09 28.13 -8.68
C LEU A 222 7.14 27.43 -7.80
N ASN A 223 6.77 27.04 -6.58
CA ASN A 223 7.68 26.35 -5.67
C ASN A 223 7.98 24.93 -6.18
N ILE A 224 6.99 24.22 -6.74
CA ILE A 224 7.21 22.90 -7.35
C ILE A 224 8.25 23.03 -8.46
N GLU A 225 8.06 23.98 -9.40
CA GLU A 225 9.03 24.19 -10.50
C GLU A 225 10.42 24.49 -9.99
N LEU A 226 10.55 25.42 -9.03
CA LEU A 226 11.84 25.81 -8.47
C LEU A 226 12.59 24.63 -7.84
N TYR A 227 11.91 23.83 -7.01
CA TYR A 227 12.53 22.73 -6.30
C TYR A 227 12.77 21.52 -7.19
N VAL A 228 11.87 21.19 -8.12
CA VAL A 228 12.06 20.11 -9.11
C VAL A 228 13.30 20.37 -9.97
N LYS A 229 13.43 21.58 -10.52
CA LYS A 229 14.55 21.97 -11.40
C LYS A 229 15.92 21.77 -10.75
N GLN A 230 16.08 22.03 -9.47
CA GLN A 230 17.37 21.96 -8.79
C GLN A 230 17.64 20.61 -8.12
N SER A 231 16.66 19.71 -8.12
CA SER A 231 16.77 18.41 -7.45
C SER A 231 17.56 17.39 -8.25
N ASP A 232 18.20 16.49 -7.53
CA ASP A 232 18.84 15.30 -8.07
C ASP A 232 17.87 14.10 -7.98
N LEU A 233 17.00 14.09 -6.97
CA LEU A 233 15.92 13.12 -6.80
C LEU A 233 14.62 13.86 -6.45
N VAL A 234 13.53 13.57 -7.19
CA VAL A 234 12.18 14.03 -6.86
C VAL A 234 11.28 12.83 -6.54
N ILE A 235 10.63 12.88 -5.39
CA ILE A 235 9.72 11.82 -4.93
C ILE A 235 8.28 12.35 -4.94
N GLY A 236 7.42 11.73 -5.71
CA GLY A 236 5.97 12.00 -5.75
C GLY A 236 5.24 11.16 -4.71
N ALA A 237 4.68 11.81 -3.67
CA ALA A 237 4.06 11.15 -2.52
C ALA A 237 2.67 11.71 -2.20
N VAL A 238 1.95 12.23 -3.19
CA VAL A 238 0.58 12.73 -3.03
C VAL A 238 -0.42 11.61 -3.25
N LEU A 239 -1.23 11.35 -2.24
CA LEU A 239 -2.33 10.40 -2.29
C LEU A 239 -3.63 11.13 -1.94
N ILE A 240 -4.63 11.01 -2.81
CA ILE A 240 -6.00 11.48 -2.55
C ILE A 240 -6.88 10.23 -2.43
N PRO A 241 -7.42 9.91 -1.25
CA PRO A 241 -8.26 8.74 -1.07
C PRO A 241 -9.44 8.73 -2.04
N GLY A 242 -9.59 7.64 -2.80
CA GLY A 242 -10.71 7.47 -3.74
C GLY A 242 -10.67 8.32 -5.02
N ALA A 243 -9.58 9.05 -5.30
CA ALA A 243 -9.44 9.89 -6.49
C ALA A 243 -8.09 9.69 -7.19
N LYS A 244 -8.04 10.08 -8.47
CA LYS A 244 -6.77 10.13 -9.20
C LYS A 244 -5.84 11.19 -8.62
N ALA A 245 -4.55 10.91 -8.60
CA ALA A 245 -3.54 11.89 -8.23
C ALA A 245 -3.55 13.07 -9.24
N PRO A 246 -3.44 14.33 -8.77
CA PRO A 246 -3.33 15.48 -9.66
C PRO A 246 -1.95 15.48 -10.33
N ARG A 247 -1.88 15.90 -11.59
CA ARG A 247 -0.62 16.13 -12.30
C ARG A 247 -0.01 17.44 -11.80
N LEU A 248 0.97 17.34 -10.91
CA LEU A 248 1.60 18.49 -10.23
C LEU A 248 2.91 18.90 -10.88
N VAL A 249 3.63 17.96 -11.50
CA VAL A 249 4.92 18.20 -12.15
C VAL A 249 4.72 18.07 -13.63
N THR A 250 4.86 19.19 -14.36
CA THR A 250 4.68 19.24 -15.81
C THR A 250 5.89 18.67 -16.55
N GLU A 251 5.68 18.29 -17.82
CA GLU A 251 6.77 17.84 -18.68
C GLU A 251 7.86 18.92 -18.85
N ASP A 252 7.48 20.20 -18.90
CA ASP A 252 8.45 21.29 -19.01
C ASP A 252 9.30 21.49 -17.74
N MET A 253 8.78 21.17 -16.56
CA MET A 253 9.57 21.14 -15.33
C MET A 253 10.61 20.01 -15.40
N ILE A 254 10.22 18.82 -15.90
CA ILE A 254 11.14 17.68 -16.05
C ILE A 254 12.26 17.99 -17.07
N LYS A 255 11.95 18.64 -18.19
CA LYS A 255 12.96 19.07 -19.18
C LYS A 255 14.02 20.02 -18.61
N GLN A 256 13.70 20.70 -17.49
CA GLN A 256 14.62 21.60 -16.81
C GLN A 256 15.49 20.89 -15.75
N MET A 257 15.21 19.64 -15.41
CA MET A 257 16.03 18.85 -14.50
C MET A 257 17.40 18.53 -15.14
N LYS A 258 18.38 18.24 -14.28
CA LYS A 258 19.71 17.80 -14.74
C LYS A 258 19.60 16.41 -15.37
N ASN A 259 20.35 16.17 -16.44
CA ASN A 259 20.47 14.85 -17.04
C ASN A 259 20.99 13.83 -15.99
N GLY A 260 20.34 12.68 -15.87
CA GLY A 260 20.68 11.65 -14.90
C GLY A 260 20.11 11.91 -13.51
N SER A 261 19.25 12.95 -13.33
CA SER A 261 18.36 13.03 -12.17
C SER A 261 17.33 11.90 -12.18
N VAL A 262 16.75 11.64 -11.02
CA VAL A 262 15.77 10.55 -10.82
C VAL A 262 14.45 11.12 -10.36
N ILE A 263 13.35 10.58 -10.86
CA ILE A 263 12.02 10.72 -10.24
C ILE A 263 11.51 9.37 -9.78
N SER A 264 10.88 9.34 -8.61
CA SER A 264 10.20 8.17 -8.05
C SER A 264 8.74 8.53 -7.78
N ASP A 265 7.82 7.97 -8.55
CA ASP A 265 6.39 8.25 -8.44
C ASP A 265 5.68 7.18 -7.61
N ILE A 266 5.55 7.41 -6.29
CA ILE A 266 4.83 6.49 -5.39
C ILE A 266 3.32 6.48 -5.72
N ALA A 267 2.81 7.57 -6.28
CA ALA A 267 1.39 7.73 -6.59
C ALA A 267 0.99 7.09 -7.93
N ILE A 268 1.87 6.31 -8.57
CA ILE A 268 1.64 5.75 -9.90
C ILE A 268 0.38 4.88 -9.98
N ASP A 269 0.05 4.14 -8.92
CA ASP A 269 -1.17 3.33 -8.83
C ASP A 269 -2.45 4.17 -8.96
N GLN A 270 -2.38 5.47 -8.69
CA GLN A 270 -3.46 6.45 -8.84
C GLN A 270 -3.25 7.38 -10.04
N GLY A 271 -2.44 6.98 -11.01
CA GLY A 271 -2.13 7.74 -12.21
C GLY A 271 -0.85 8.57 -12.13
N GLY A 272 -0.23 8.72 -10.97
CA GLY A 272 1.01 9.48 -10.77
C GLY A 272 0.84 10.99 -10.76
N ILE A 273 1.84 11.71 -10.22
CA ILE A 273 1.83 13.18 -10.15
C ILE A 273 2.67 13.86 -11.23
N PHE A 274 3.44 13.09 -12.01
CA PHE A 274 4.30 13.62 -13.08
C PHE A 274 3.62 13.41 -14.44
N GLU A 275 3.57 14.44 -15.27
CA GLU A 275 3.03 14.33 -16.65
C GLU A 275 3.84 13.35 -17.51
N THR A 276 5.12 13.19 -17.20
CA THR A 276 6.03 12.30 -17.91
C THR A 276 5.95 10.84 -17.48
N THR A 277 5.21 10.53 -16.40
CA THR A 277 4.93 9.16 -15.99
C THR A 277 3.74 8.63 -16.81
N ASP A 278 4.03 8.23 -18.04
CA ASP A 278 3.06 7.78 -19.04
C ASP A 278 2.90 6.26 -19.10
N LYS A 279 3.75 5.51 -18.40
CA LYS A 279 3.64 4.06 -18.26
C LYS A 279 3.98 3.60 -16.84
N ILE A 280 3.26 2.61 -16.38
CA ILE A 280 3.58 1.87 -15.15
C ILE A 280 4.74 0.93 -15.48
N THR A 281 5.74 0.88 -14.61
CA THR A 281 6.87 -0.06 -14.70
C THR A 281 6.70 -1.23 -13.72
N THR A 282 7.54 -2.25 -13.86
CA THR A 282 7.51 -3.45 -13.02
C THR A 282 8.83 -3.62 -12.26
N HIS A 283 8.87 -4.50 -11.28
CA HIS A 283 10.13 -4.78 -10.57
C HIS A 283 11.20 -5.39 -11.47
N ASP A 284 10.81 -6.06 -12.57
CA ASP A 284 11.73 -6.67 -13.54
C ASP A 284 12.32 -5.65 -14.53
N ASP A 285 11.54 -4.58 -14.84
CA ASP A 285 11.97 -3.46 -15.68
C ASP A 285 11.52 -2.16 -15.01
N PRO A 286 12.27 -1.70 -13.97
CA PRO A 286 11.75 -0.72 -13.03
C PRO A 286 11.82 0.73 -13.51
N THR A 287 12.60 1.03 -14.56
CA THR A 287 12.85 2.41 -14.98
C THR A 287 12.81 2.60 -16.49
N TYR A 288 12.61 3.83 -16.89
CA TYR A 288 12.86 4.31 -18.26
C TYR A 288 13.44 5.73 -18.22
N ILE A 289 14.07 6.16 -19.30
CA ILE A 289 14.62 7.51 -19.41
C ILE A 289 13.74 8.34 -20.33
N LYS A 290 13.33 9.52 -19.84
CA LYS A 290 12.60 10.53 -20.63
C LYS A 290 13.16 11.91 -20.31
N HIS A 291 13.49 12.69 -21.35
CA HIS A 291 14.17 13.99 -21.21
C HIS A 291 15.47 13.93 -20.40
N GLY A 292 16.22 12.82 -20.49
CA GLY A 292 17.46 12.63 -19.74
C GLY A 292 17.28 12.34 -18.26
N VAL A 293 16.04 12.22 -17.76
CA VAL A 293 15.68 11.91 -16.36
C VAL A 293 15.25 10.45 -16.24
N VAL A 294 15.77 9.76 -15.24
CA VAL A 294 15.40 8.38 -14.91
C VAL A 294 14.06 8.39 -14.19
N HIS A 295 13.09 7.65 -14.72
CA HIS A 295 11.73 7.52 -14.17
C HIS A 295 11.56 6.16 -13.53
N TYR A 296 11.38 6.12 -12.21
CA TYR A 296 10.96 4.93 -11.46
C TYR A 296 9.47 5.05 -11.17
N ALA A 297 8.66 4.20 -11.80
CA ALA A 297 7.20 4.24 -11.72
C ALA A 297 6.62 2.83 -11.50
N VAL A 298 7.24 2.08 -10.58
CA VAL A 298 6.83 0.72 -10.24
C VAL A 298 5.58 0.73 -9.38
N ALA A 299 4.53 0.10 -9.87
CA ALA A 299 3.35 -0.19 -9.07
C ALA A 299 3.70 -1.21 -7.98
N ASN A 300 3.03 -1.08 -6.82
CA ASN A 300 3.24 -2.03 -5.71
C ASN A 300 4.70 -2.08 -5.19
N MET A 301 5.32 -0.94 -5.00
CA MET A 301 6.69 -0.85 -4.43
C MET A 301 6.90 -1.75 -3.20
N PRO A 302 5.96 -1.85 -2.23
CA PRO A 302 6.11 -2.73 -1.07
C PRO A 302 6.28 -4.21 -1.40
N GLY A 303 5.87 -4.66 -2.58
CA GLY A 303 6.05 -6.02 -3.07
C GLY A 303 7.52 -6.44 -3.24
N ALA A 304 8.43 -5.49 -3.45
CA ALA A 304 9.87 -5.77 -3.57
C ALA A 304 10.55 -6.11 -2.23
N VAL A 305 9.92 -5.80 -1.11
CA VAL A 305 10.41 -6.13 0.24
C VAL A 305 9.35 -6.93 1.02
N PRO A 306 8.98 -8.12 0.52
CA PRO A 306 7.79 -8.83 0.97
C PRO A 306 7.84 -9.23 2.44
N ARG A 307 9.02 -9.57 2.98
CA ARG A 307 9.17 -9.90 4.40
C ARG A 307 8.85 -8.72 5.30
N THR A 308 9.43 -7.55 5.04
CA THR A 308 9.14 -6.31 5.79
C THR A 308 7.67 -5.92 5.66
N SER A 309 7.14 -5.98 4.44
CA SER A 309 5.75 -5.62 4.13
C SER A 309 4.75 -6.55 4.80
N THR A 310 5.00 -7.87 4.80
CA THR A 310 4.17 -8.86 5.50
C THR A 310 4.14 -8.59 7.00
N LEU A 311 5.30 -8.36 7.63
CA LEU A 311 5.36 -8.08 9.07
C LEU A 311 4.66 -6.76 9.43
N ALA A 312 4.87 -5.71 8.64
CA ALA A 312 4.23 -4.42 8.84
C ALA A 312 2.70 -4.51 8.70
N LEU A 313 2.23 -5.20 7.66
CA LEU A 313 0.81 -5.44 7.43
C LEU A 313 0.20 -6.28 8.54
N ASN A 314 0.85 -7.41 8.90
CA ASN A 314 0.40 -8.28 10.00
C ASN A 314 0.22 -7.51 11.31
N ASN A 315 1.16 -6.65 11.67
CA ASN A 315 1.06 -5.83 12.89
C ASN A 315 -0.19 -4.93 12.90
N ALA A 316 -0.60 -4.44 11.74
CA ALA A 316 -1.78 -3.58 11.62
C ALA A 316 -3.08 -4.37 11.51
N THR A 317 -3.10 -5.49 10.78
CA THR A 317 -4.31 -6.26 10.48
C THR A 317 -4.69 -7.25 11.59
N LEU A 318 -3.71 -7.80 12.31
CA LEU A 318 -3.94 -8.85 13.32
C LEU A 318 -4.95 -8.45 14.41
N PRO A 319 -4.95 -7.22 14.98
CA PRO A 319 -5.95 -6.84 15.97
C PRO A 319 -7.39 -6.91 15.43
N TYR A 320 -7.59 -6.55 14.17
CA TYR A 320 -8.90 -6.63 13.51
C TYR A 320 -9.26 -8.07 13.15
N ALA A 321 -8.30 -8.87 12.69
CA ALA A 321 -8.49 -10.29 12.41
C ALA A 321 -8.92 -11.06 13.69
N LEU A 322 -8.23 -10.80 14.80
CA LEU A 322 -8.60 -11.36 16.12
C LEU A 322 -10.01 -10.91 16.57
N MET A 323 -10.35 -9.64 16.35
CA MET A 323 -11.69 -9.13 16.69
C MET A 323 -12.77 -9.83 15.86
N LEU A 324 -12.55 -9.97 14.54
CA LEU A 324 -13.47 -10.69 13.66
C LEU A 324 -13.60 -12.17 14.03
N ALA A 325 -12.47 -12.82 14.35
CA ALA A 325 -12.45 -14.22 14.71
C ALA A 325 -13.12 -14.50 16.05
N ASN A 326 -12.84 -13.68 17.07
CA ASN A 326 -13.33 -13.87 18.44
C ASN A 326 -14.81 -13.49 18.61
N LYS A 327 -15.25 -12.40 17.97
CA LYS A 327 -16.60 -11.85 18.15
C LYS A 327 -17.57 -12.21 17.03
N GLY A 328 -17.05 -12.65 15.86
CA GLY A 328 -17.79 -12.66 14.62
C GLY A 328 -17.99 -11.25 14.05
N TYR A 329 -18.18 -11.14 12.74
CA TYR A 329 -18.23 -9.86 12.04
C TYR A 329 -19.31 -8.89 12.56
N ARG A 330 -20.51 -9.38 12.92
CA ARG A 330 -21.61 -8.51 13.38
C ARG A 330 -21.26 -7.77 14.65
N GLU A 331 -20.76 -8.47 15.65
CA GLU A 331 -20.41 -7.88 16.95
C GLU A 331 -19.11 -7.06 16.83
N ALA A 332 -18.18 -7.49 15.98
CA ALA A 332 -16.99 -6.74 15.67
C ALA A 332 -17.33 -5.35 15.08
N PHE A 333 -18.25 -5.27 14.11
CA PHE A 333 -18.70 -4.01 13.52
C PHE A 333 -19.44 -3.11 14.50
N LYS A 334 -20.30 -3.66 15.37
CA LYS A 334 -20.98 -2.88 16.43
C LYS A 334 -20.00 -2.26 17.40
N SER A 335 -18.94 -3.00 17.76
CA SER A 335 -17.95 -2.55 18.75
C SER A 335 -16.81 -1.73 18.16
N ASN A 336 -16.67 -1.67 16.83
CA ASN A 336 -15.57 -0.99 16.15
C ASN A 336 -16.06 -0.35 14.84
N GLN A 337 -16.48 0.91 14.92
CA GLN A 337 -16.95 1.68 13.75
C GLN A 337 -15.89 1.79 12.63
N PRO A 338 -14.60 2.04 12.90
CA PRO A 338 -13.58 2.00 11.86
C PRO A 338 -13.58 0.71 11.04
N LEU A 339 -13.71 -0.43 11.68
CA LEU A 339 -13.76 -1.72 11.01
C LEU A 339 -15.04 -1.88 10.17
N SER A 340 -16.18 -1.36 10.64
CA SER A 340 -17.44 -1.43 9.88
C SER A 340 -17.37 -0.66 8.56
N LEU A 341 -16.60 0.43 8.49
CA LEU A 341 -16.34 1.17 7.25
C LEU A 341 -15.53 0.34 6.23
N GLY A 342 -14.85 -0.71 6.71
CA GLY A 342 -14.16 -1.69 5.87
C GLY A 342 -15.11 -2.59 5.08
N LEU A 343 -16.39 -2.72 5.46
CA LEU A 343 -17.36 -3.59 4.79
C LEU A 343 -17.72 -3.05 3.40
N ASN A 344 -17.36 -3.78 2.36
CA ASN A 344 -17.60 -3.37 0.97
C ASN A 344 -18.73 -4.13 0.28
N THR A 345 -18.90 -5.43 0.60
CA THR A 345 -20.07 -6.21 0.16
C THR A 345 -20.66 -7.03 1.31
N TYR A 346 -21.98 -7.17 1.32
CA TYR A 346 -22.69 -7.95 2.32
C TYR A 346 -23.98 -8.55 1.77
N LYS A 347 -24.10 -9.88 1.82
CA LYS A 347 -25.31 -10.63 1.44
C LYS A 347 -25.92 -10.21 0.08
N GLY A 348 -25.07 -9.98 -0.92
CA GLY A 348 -25.50 -9.61 -2.25
C GLY A 348 -25.68 -8.10 -2.47
N HIS A 349 -25.30 -7.25 -1.52
CA HIS A 349 -25.37 -5.79 -1.65
C HIS A 349 -23.98 -5.16 -1.59
N VAL A 350 -23.81 -4.03 -2.29
CA VAL A 350 -22.64 -3.16 -2.16
C VAL A 350 -22.86 -2.22 -0.98
N THR A 351 -21.89 -2.18 -0.05
CA THR A 351 -21.95 -1.36 1.16
C THR A 351 -20.90 -0.26 1.20
N ASN A 352 -20.12 -0.09 0.13
CA ASN A 352 -19.20 1.02 -0.05
C ASN A 352 -19.71 1.95 -1.15
N LYS A 353 -19.89 3.22 -0.81
CA LYS A 353 -20.48 4.22 -1.72
C LYS A 353 -19.63 4.43 -2.97
N GLY A 354 -18.29 4.49 -2.82
CA GLY A 354 -17.38 4.70 -3.95
C GLY A 354 -17.42 3.54 -4.95
N VAL A 355 -17.60 2.31 -4.48
CA VAL A 355 -17.78 1.13 -5.35
C VAL A 355 -19.10 1.18 -6.08
N ALA A 356 -20.20 1.52 -5.38
CA ALA A 356 -21.51 1.64 -5.99
C ALA A 356 -21.55 2.72 -7.06
N GLU A 357 -20.95 3.89 -6.81
CA GLU A 357 -20.85 4.99 -7.77
C GLU A 357 -19.99 4.63 -9.00
N ALA A 358 -18.92 3.86 -8.82
CA ALA A 358 -18.03 3.48 -9.91
C ALA A 358 -18.70 2.60 -10.96
N PHE A 359 -19.70 1.78 -10.57
CA PHE A 359 -20.37 0.81 -11.46
C PHE A 359 -21.87 1.01 -11.55
N GLU A 360 -22.40 2.15 -11.08
CA GLU A 360 -23.84 2.45 -11.08
C GLU A 360 -24.69 1.36 -10.38
N MET A 361 -24.12 0.76 -9.30
CA MET A 361 -24.79 -0.29 -8.53
C MET A 361 -25.62 0.30 -7.39
N GLU A 362 -26.61 -0.47 -6.91
CA GLU A 362 -27.39 -0.09 -5.74
C GLU A 362 -26.50 -0.07 -4.48
N TYR A 363 -26.50 1.07 -3.81
CA TYR A 363 -25.79 1.27 -2.54
C TYR A 363 -26.71 1.00 -1.35
N LYS A 364 -26.21 0.27 -0.37
CA LYS A 364 -26.86 0.07 0.91
C LYS A 364 -25.90 0.41 2.03
N SER A 365 -26.26 1.31 2.92
CA SER A 365 -25.36 1.65 4.03
C SER A 365 -25.06 0.44 4.92
N VAL A 366 -23.95 0.48 5.65
CA VAL A 366 -23.57 -0.63 6.55
C VAL A 366 -24.62 -0.84 7.63
N GLU A 367 -25.18 0.25 8.16
CA GLU A 367 -26.22 0.23 9.19
C GLU A 367 -27.50 -0.45 8.66
N GLU A 368 -27.94 -0.09 7.47
CA GLU A 368 -29.10 -0.70 6.80
C GLU A 368 -28.85 -2.16 6.45
N ALA A 369 -27.67 -2.49 5.92
CA ALA A 369 -27.32 -3.85 5.53
C ALA A 369 -27.25 -4.82 6.70
N LEU A 370 -26.73 -4.37 7.83
CA LEU A 370 -26.58 -5.15 9.05
C LEU A 370 -27.81 -5.08 9.96
N GLN A 371 -28.76 -4.18 9.69
CA GLN A 371 -29.91 -3.87 10.57
C GLN A 371 -29.45 -3.47 11.97
N LEU A 372 -28.47 -2.55 12.04
CA LEU A 372 -27.87 -2.04 13.27
C LEU A 372 -28.64 -0.84 13.80
#